data_b377872bc9dcd4118d6e1489561d5ee3
#
_entry.id   b377872bc9dcd4118d6e1489561d5ee3
#
_cell.length_a   1.000
_cell.length_b   1.000
_cell.length_c   1.000
_cell.angle_alpha   90.00
_cell.angle_beta   90.00
_cell.angle_gamma   90.00
#
_symmetry.space_group_name_H-M   'P 1'
#
loop_
_entity.id
_entity.type
_entity.pdbx_description
1 polymer ?
#
loop_
_entity_poly.entity_id
_entity_poly.type
_entity_poly.pdbx_seq_one_letter_code
_entity_poly.pdbx_strand_id
1 'polypeptide(L)'
;MSEIKNLKSIAEIYKSDKIEHGYIQKYESYFEKIRDEKLKILEIGIADGKSLLTWSDYFKNSIIIGIDIHKINIVEKNLDRNNIEVHQGSQGDQSFIEELISKYTEFDIIIDDGSHLSKDVKKSFELLFPALKDNGLYIVEDMQTSYNHFFGGNPFDLKY
;
A
#
# COMPACT_ATOMS: atom_id res chain seq x y z
N MET A 1 4.37 -8.51 -30.22
CA MET A 1 4.91 -7.97 -28.95
C MET A 1 3.75 -7.31 -28.23
N SER A 2 3.34 -7.80 -27.06
CA SER A 2 2.31 -7.13 -26.25
C SER A 2 2.83 -5.78 -25.83
N GLU A 3 2.07 -4.74 -26.10
CA GLU A 3 2.40 -3.37 -25.69
C GLU A 3 2.60 -3.33 -24.17
N ILE A 4 3.74 -2.84 -23.71
CA ILE A 4 4.03 -2.73 -22.28
C ILE A 4 3.10 -1.63 -21.75
N LYS A 5 2.06 -2.02 -21.02
CA LYS A 5 1.11 -1.07 -20.44
C LYS A 5 1.80 -0.27 -19.35
N ASN A 6 1.66 1.05 -19.38
CA ASN A 6 2.09 1.92 -18.29
C ASN A 6 1.15 1.79 -17.08
N LEU A 7 1.56 2.30 -15.94
CA LEU A 7 0.80 2.19 -14.68
C LEU A 7 -0.61 2.77 -14.82
N LYS A 8 -0.74 3.91 -15.50
CA LYS A 8 -2.04 4.57 -15.72
C LYS A 8 -3.01 3.67 -16.46
N SER A 9 -2.60 3.06 -17.58
CA SER A 9 -3.49 2.20 -18.36
C SER A 9 -3.89 0.92 -17.63
N ILE A 10 -3.04 0.41 -16.74
CA ILE A 10 -3.40 -0.73 -15.87
C ILE A 10 -4.41 -0.29 -14.80
N ALA A 11 -4.17 0.84 -14.14
CA ALA A 11 -5.07 1.39 -13.14
C ALA A 11 -6.48 1.70 -13.73
N GLU A 12 -6.54 2.17 -14.96
CA GLU A 12 -7.80 2.41 -15.69
C GLU A 12 -8.59 1.11 -15.91
N ILE A 13 -7.93 -0.01 -16.19
CA ILE A 13 -8.59 -1.33 -16.36
C ILE A 13 -9.32 -1.71 -15.07
N TYR A 14 -8.68 -1.51 -13.91
CA TYR A 14 -9.25 -1.87 -12.61
C TYR A 14 -10.09 -0.77 -11.98
N LYS A 15 -10.13 0.42 -12.58
CA LYS A 15 -10.81 1.61 -12.04
C LYS A 15 -10.34 1.92 -10.62
N SER A 16 -9.02 1.93 -10.44
CA SER A 16 -8.40 2.31 -9.17
C SER A 16 -8.69 3.78 -8.87
N ASP A 17 -9.11 4.08 -7.65
CA ASP A 17 -9.37 5.42 -7.12
C ASP A 17 -8.11 6.30 -7.09
N LYS A 18 -6.95 5.69 -7.06
CA LYS A 18 -5.65 6.39 -7.15
C LYS A 18 -5.48 7.23 -8.44
N ILE A 19 -6.33 6.97 -9.45
CA ILE A 19 -6.41 7.83 -10.66
C ILE A 19 -7.06 9.16 -10.32
N GLU A 20 -8.22 9.12 -9.65
CA GLU A 20 -9.01 10.32 -9.32
C GLU A 20 -8.25 11.20 -8.32
N HIS A 21 -7.52 10.59 -7.40
CA HIS A 21 -6.66 11.27 -6.41
C HIS A 21 -5.34 11.79 -7.00
N GLY A 22 -5.05 11.49 -8.28
CA GLY A 22 -3.85 11.99 -8.97
C GLY A 22 -2.54 11.35 -8.52
N TYR A 23 -2.60 10.21 -7.84
CA TYR A 23 -1.41 9.52 -7.33
C TYR A 23 -0.63 8.76 -8.41
N ILE A 24 -1.32 8.26 -9.44
CA ILE A 24 -0.75 7.36 -10.45
C ILE A 24 0.50 7.93 -11.13
N GLN A 25 0.51 9.20 -11.51
CA GLN A 25 1.67 9.80 -12.18
C GLN A 25 2.88 9.91 -11.24
N LYS A 26 2.61 10.18 -9.94
CA LYS A 26 3.66 10.22 -8.93
C LYS A 26 4.24 8.82 -8.70
N TYR A 27 3.39 7.82 -8.56
CA TYR A 27 3.81 6.42 -8.42
C TYR A 27 4.64 5.97 -9.62
N GLU A 28 4.20 6.24 -10.84
CA GLU A 28 4.90 5.82 -12.04
C GLU A 28 6.32 6.38 -12.11
N SER A 29 6.53 7.64 -11.68
CA SER A 29 7.85 8.27 -11.67
C SER A 29 8.87 7.56 -10.77
N TYR A 30 8.42 6.92 -9.69
CA TYR A 30 9.26 6.13 -8.79
C TYR A 30 9.36 4.66 -9.21
N PHE A 31 8.26 4.09 -9.72
CA PHE A 31 8.11 2.66 -9.92
C PHE A 31 8.62 2.17 -11.28
N GLU A 32 8.64 3.03 -12.30
CA GLU A 32 9.04 2.64 -13.66
C GLU A 32 10.41 1.97 -13.72
N LYS A 33 11.36 2.46 -12.94
CA LYS A 33 12.74 1.95 -12.93
C LYS A 33 12.91 0.59 -12.26
N ILE A 34 11.98 0.24 -11.37
CA ILE A 34 12.05 -0.97 -10.54
C ILE A 34 10.94 -1.98 -10.84
N ARG A 35 10.07 -1.69 -11.84
CA ARG A 35 8.88 -2.50 -12.13
C ARG A 35 9.15 -3.95 -12.47
N ASP A 36 10.31 -4.25 -13.04
CA ASP A 36 10.69 -5.60 -13.48
C ASP A 36 11.51 -6.35 -12.42
N GLU A 37 11.78 -5.72 -11.28
CA GLU A 37 12.50 -6.31 -10.16
C GLU A 37 11.61 -7.28 -9.36
N LYS A 38 12.24 -8.10 -8.52
CA LYS A 38 11.55 -9.00 -7.59
C LYS A 38 11.40 -8.28 -6.25
N LEU A 39 10.26 -7.64 -6.07
CA LEU A 39 9.98 -6.81 -4.90
C LEU A 39 8.96 -7.49 -3.98
N LYS A 40 8.98 -7.10 -2.71
CA LYS A 40 7.90 -7.31 -1.73
C LYS A 40 7.24 -5.96 -1.48
N ILE A 41 5.97 -5.86 -1.88
CA ILE A 41 5.19 -4.63 -1.82
C ILE A 41 4.05 -4.85 -0.84
N LEU A 42 4.02 -4.05 0.22
CA LEU A 42 2.95 -4.05 1.22
C LEU A 42 2.02 -2.86 1.00
N GLU A 43 0.72 -3.09 0.91
CA GLU A 43 -0.32 -2.06 0.95
C GLU A 43 -1.20 -2.26 2.18
N ILE A 44 -1.35 -1.20 2.96
CA ILE A 44 -2.22 -1.09 4.13
C ILE A 44 -3.49 -0.39 3.70
N GLY A 45 -4.66 -1.03 3.94
CA GLY A 45 -5.93 -0.54 3.44
C GLY A 45 -6.13 -0.87 1.97
N ILE A 46 -6.81 -1.98 1.71
CA ILE A 46 -6.98 -2.49 0.35
C ILE A 46 -8.41 -2.36 -0.18
N ALA A 47 -9.34 -1.97 0.69
CA ALA A 47 -10.74 -1.73 0.34
C ALA A 47 -11.34 -2.81 -0.58
N ASP A 48 -11.59 -2.49 -1.85
CA ASP A 48 -12.13 -3.43 -2.83
C ASP A 48 -11.05 -4.18 -3.64
N GLY A 49 -9.77 -3.96 -3.35
CA GLY A 49 -8.62 -4.66 -3.94
C GLY A 49 -8.19 -4.20 -5.33
N LYS A 50 -8.74 -3.11 -5.85
CA LYS A 50 -8.40 -2.62 -7.19
C LYS A 50 -6.95 -2.15 -7.30
N SER A 51 -6.42 -1.56 -6.24
CA SER A 51 -5.02 -1.19 -6.16
C SER A 51 -4.11 -2.42 -6.19
N LEU A 52 -4.42 -3.48 -5.42
CA LEU A 52 -3.65 -4.73 -5.46
C LEU A 52 -3.63 -5.37 -6.85
N LEU A 53 -4.76 -5.34 -7.58
CA LEU A 53 -4.82 -5.82 -8.96
C LEU A 53 -3.95 -4.97 -9.87
N THR A 54 -3.93 -3.66 -9.66
CA THR A 54 -3.09 -2.73 -10.40
C THR A 54 -1.61 -3.05 -10.17
N TRP A 55 -1.20 -3.20 -8.91
CA TRP A 55 0.18 -3.54 -8.55
C TRP A 55 0.58 -4.91 -9.07
N SER A 56 -0.30 -5.91 -8.98
CA SER A 56 -0.06 -7.27 -9.47
C SER A 56 0.22 -7.32 -10.97
N ASP A 57 -0.47 -6.52 -11.77
CA ASP A 57 -0.24 -6.45 -13.20
C ASP A 57 0.94 -5.55 -13.60
N TYR A 58 1.26 -4.57 -12.76
CA TYR A 58 2.39 -3.68 -13.00
C TYR A 58 3.72 -4.33 -12.60
N PHE A 59 3.78 -4.93 -11.43
CA PHE A 59 4.95 -5.58 -10.85
C PHE A 59 4.90 -7.09 -10.98
N LYS A 60 4.95 -7.61 -12.19
CA LYS A 60 4.72 -9.05 -12.49
C LYS A 60 5.68 -10.01 -11.82
N ASN A 61 6.87 -9.56 -11.44
CA ASN A 61 7.89 -10.38 -10.80
C ASN A 61 7.88 -10.29 -9.27
N SER A 62 6.98 -9.49 -8.72
CA SER A 62 6.94 -9.12 -7.31
C SER A 62 5.79 -9.81 -6.57
N ILE A 63 5.89 -9.84 -5.24
CA ILE A 63 4.81 -10.29 -4.35
C ILE A 63 4.10 -9.04 -3.83
N ILE A 64 2.79 -9.02 -3.98
CA ILE A 64 1.91 -7.95 -3.51
C ILE A 64 1.19 -8.45 -2.26
N ILE A 65 1.45 -7.78 -1.15
CA ILE A 65 0.89 -8.10 0.15
C ILE A 65 -0.11 -7.00 0.51
N GLY A 66 -1.35 -7.37 0.76
CA GLY A 66 -2.39 -6.45 1.20
C GLY A 66 -2.87 -6.76 2.61
N ILE A 67 -3.06 -5.72 3.43
CA ILE A 67 -3.70 -5.86 4.75
C ILE A 67 -4.91 -4.96 4.84
N ASP A 68 -5.97 -5.47 5.49
CA ASP A 68 -7.17 -4.70 5.80
C ASP A 68 -7.78 -5.16 7.12
N ILE A 69 -8.39 -4.24 7.86
CA ILE A 69 -9.10 -4.58 9.09
C ILE A 69 -10.35 -5.42 8.80
N HIS A 70 -10.93 -5.22 7.64
CA HIS A 70 -12.11 -5.97 7.18
C HIS A 70 -11.71 -7.25 6.47
N LYS A 71 -12.55 -8.27 6.62
CA LYS A 71 -12.38 -9.51 5.88
C LYS A 71 -12.69 -9.29 4.40
N ILE A 72 -11.70 -9.54 3.55
CA ILE A 72 -11.84 -9.42 2.10
C ILE A 72 -12.16 -10.77 1.49
N ASN A 73 -13.19 -10.83 0.65
CA ASN A 73 -13.47 -12.02 -0.17
C ASN A 73 -12.54 -12.01 -1.39
N ILE A 74 -11.41 -12.70 -1.28
CA ILE A 74 -10.36 -12.70 -2.31
C ILE A 74 -10.85 -13.24 -3.66
N VAL A 75 -11.75 -14.22 -3.65
CA VAL A 75 -12.31 -14.82 -4.89
C VAL A 75 -13.25 -13.85 -5.57
N GLU A 76 -14.20 -13.25 -4.82
CA GLU A 76 -15.13 -12.27 -5.38
C GLU A 76 -14.42 -11.02 -5.91
N LYS A 77 -13.31 -10.63 -5.29
CA LYS A 77 -12.50 -9.48 -5.71
C LYS A 77 -11.43 -9.81 -6.76
N ASN A 78 -11.37 -11.06 -7.23
CA ASN A 78 -10.34 -11.56 -8.16
C ASN A 78 -8.90 -11.37 -7.64
N LEU A 79 -8.71 -11.47 -6.33
CA LEU A 79 -7.41 -11.35 -5.66
C LEU A 79 -6.72 -12.71 -5.47
N ASP A 80 -7.30 -13.81 -5.97
CA ASP A 80 -6.78 -15.17 -5.94
C ASP A 80 -5.68 -15.38 -7.00
N ARG A 81 -4.70 -14.49 -7.02
CA ARG A 81 -3.57 -14.51 -7.94
C ARG A 81 -2.32 -15.05 -7.24
N ASN A 82 -1.46 -15.72 -8.00
CA ASN A 82 -0.23 -16.34 -7.47
C ASN A 82 0.73 -15.35 -6.82
N ASN A 83 0.64 -14.07 -7.14
CA ASN A 83 1.51 -13.02 -6.62
C ASN A 83 0.79 -12.04 -5.68
N ILE A 84 -0.45 -12.35 -5.23
CA ILE A 84 -1.18 -11.54 -4.24
C ILE A 84 -1.39 -12.38 -2.97
N GLU A 85 -1.04 -11.82 -1.83
CA GLU A 85 -1.36 -12.35 -0.51
C GLU A 85 -2.15 -11.31 0.29
N VAL A 86 -3.28 -11.71 0.88
CA VAL A 86 -4.15 -10.82 1.65
C VAL A 86 -4.25 -11.31 3.10
N HIS A 87 -4.04 -10.41 4.05
CA HIS A 87 -4.16 -10.68 5.47
C HIS A 87 -5.19 -9.77 6.11
N GLN A 88 -5.98 -10.32 7.03
CA GLN A 88 -6.91 -9.54 7.83
C GLN A 88 -6.27 -9.13 9.15
N GLY A 89 -6.19 -7.82 9.39
CA GLY A 89 -5.66 -7.26 10.63
C GLY A 89 -5.58 -5.75 10.60
N SER A 90 -5.36 -5.15 11.76
CA SER A 90 -5.28 -3.70 11.92
C SER A 90 -3.83 -3.22 11.83
N GLN A 91 -3.59 -2.12 11.10
CA GLN A 91 -2.30 -1.44 11.08
C GLN A 91 -1.86 -0.90 12.46
N GLY A 92 -2.81 -0.68 13.37
CA GLY A 92 -2.54 -0.26 14.74
C GLY A 92 -2.25 -1.41 15.71
N ASP A 93 -2.45 -2.68 15.29
CA ASP A 93 -2.18 -3.85 16.12
C ASP A 93 -0.72 -4.29 15.98
N GLN A 94 0.03 -4.07 17.06
CA GLN A 94 1.46 -4.39 17.09
C GLN A 94 1.73 -5.88 16.86
N SER A 95 0.98 -6.76 17.50
CA SER A 95 1.19 -8.21 17.40
C SER A 95 0.98 -8.70 15.97
N PHE A 96 -0.06 -8.19 15.31
CA PHE A 96 -0.34 -8.50 13.91
C PHE A 96 0.78 -8.02 12.98
N ILE A 97 1.27 -6.79 13.16
CA ILE A 97 2.36 -6.25 12.35
C ILE A 97 3.67 -7.00 12.59
N GLU A 98 3.98 -7.36 13.84
CA GLU A 98 5.16 -8.18 14.16
C GLU A 98 5.09 -9.58 13.51
N GLU A 99 3.91 -10.22 13.48
CA GLU A 99 3.69 -11.47 12.76
C GLU A 99 3.91 -11.31 11.26
N LEU A 100 3.39 -10.23 10.67
CA LEU A 100 3.59 -9.91 9.27
C LEU A 100 5.09 -9.73 8.93
N ILE A 101 5.80 -8.96 9.75
CA ILE A 101 7.25 -8.75 9.60
C ILE A 101 8.00 -10.09 9.75
N SER A 102 7.62 -10.92 10.72
CA SER A 102 8.23 -12.24 10.90
C SER A 102 8.08 -13.13 9.67
N LYS A 103 6.93 -13.03 8.98
CA LYS A 103 6.65 -13.81 7.75
C LYS A 103 7.47 -13.32 6.55
N TYR A 104 7.52 -12.00 6.34
CA TYR A 104 8.10 -11.43 5.12
C TYR A 104 9.53 -10.90 5.30
N THR A 105 9.97 -10.69 6.53
CA THR A 105 11.26 -10.17 6.97
C THR A 105 11.47 -8.69 6.65
N GLU A 106 11.33 -8.32 5.38
CA GLU A 106 11.57 -6.95 4.88
C GLU A 106 10.71 -6.66 3.66
N PHE A 107 10.49 -5.37 3.39
CA PHE A 107 9.71 -4.88 2.27
C PHE A 107 10.52 -3.91 1.41
N ASP A 108 10.31 -3.92 0.11
CA ASP A 108 10.91 -2.96 -0.82
C ASP A 108 10.05 -1.69 -0.94
N ILE A 109 8.71 -1.85 -0.88
CA ILE A 109 7.74 -0.77 -0.94
C ILE A 109 6.68 -1.00 0.12
N ILE A 110 6.35 0.04 0.89
CA ILE A 110 5.21 0.07 1.82
C ILE A 110 4.33 1.25 1.44
N ILE A 111 3.04 1.00 1.22
CA ILE A 111 2.01 1.99 0.91
C ILE A 111 1.01 1.98 2.07
N ASP A 112 0.91 3.07 2.81
CA ASP A 112 -0.07 3.25 3.88
C ASP A 112 -1.23 4.10 3.36
N ASP A 113 -2.31 3.42 3.01
CA ASP A 113 -3.60 3.96 2.55
C ASP A 113 -4.74 3.41 3.45
N GLY A 114 -4.45 3.29 4.74
CA GLY A 114 -5.29 2.59 5.71
C GLY A 114 -6.35 3.47 6.36
N SER A 115 -6.32 3.54 7.69
CA SER A 115 -7.34 4.26 8.46
C SER A 115 -7.28 5.78 8.35
N HIS A 116 -6.17 6.34 7.93
CA HIS A 116 -5.82 7.78 7.93
C HIS A 116 -5.87 8.43 9.33
N LEU A 117 -6.12 7.65 10.39
CA LEU A 117 -6.05 8.15 11.77
C LEU A 117 -4.58 8.40 12.12
N SER A 118 -4.28 9.62 12.57
CA SER A 118 -2.89 10.04 12.88
C SER A 118 -2.17 9.08 13.83
N LYS A 119 -2.89 8.51 14.82
CA LYS A 119 -2.33 7.52 15.75
C LYS A 119 -1.96 6.19 15.07
N ASP A 120 -2.77 5.74 14.11
CA ASP A 120 -2.58 4.45 13.44
C ASP A 120 -1.47 4.59 12.38
N VAL A 121 -1.48 5.68 11.60
CA VAL A 121 -0.42 6.01 10.64
C VAL A 121 0.94 6.12 11.34
N LYS A 122 0.99 6.81 12.49
CA LYS A 122 2.22 6.89 13.28
C LYS A 122 2.66 5.51 13.77
N LYS A 123 1.72 4.71 14.28
CA LYS A 123 2.02 3.37 14.82
C LYS A 123 2.50 2.42 13.73
N SER A 124 1.81 2.38 12.58
CA SER A 124 2.23 1.55 11.44
C SER A 124 3.61 1.96 10.93
N PHE A 125 3.88 3.26 10.84
CA PHE A 125 5.19 3.76 10.44
C PHE A 125 6.30 3.33 11.43
N GLU A 126 6.10 3.52 12.74
CA GLU A 126 7.08 3.13 13.77
C GLU A 126 7.40 1.63 13.74
N LEU A 127 6.41 0.79 13.45
CA LEU A 127 6.56 -0.66 13.41
C LEU A 127 7.17 -1.17 12.10
N LEU A 128 6.74 -0.62 10.96
CA LEU A 128 7.07 -1.14 9.64
C LEU A 128 8.33 -0.49 9.03
N PHE A 129 8.67 0.74 9.40
CA PHE A 129 9.84 1.41 8.85
C PHE A 129 11.15 0.66 9.11
N PRO A 130 11.36 0.03 10.28
CA PRO A 130 12.55 -0.83 10.49
C PRO A 130 12.61 -2.08 9.60
N ALA A 131 11.47 -2.49 9.04
CA ALA A 131 11.39 -3.61 8.10
C ALA A 131 11.41 -3.17 6.63
N LEU A 132 11.59 -1.88 6.36
CA LEU A 132 11.82 -1.36 5.03
C LEU A 132 13.29 -1.56 4.65
N LYS A 133 13.54 -2.08 3.45
CA LYS A 133 14.92 -2.22 2.93
C LYS A 133 15.61 -0.88 2.75
N ASP A 134 16.95 -0.91 2.77
CA ASP A 134 17.75 0.23 2.33
C ASP A 134 17.37 0.63 0.90
N ASN A 135 17.12 1.93 0.69
CA ASN A 135 16.58 2.51 -0.55
C ASN A 135 15.14 2.09 -0.90
N GLY A 136 14.42 1.44 0.01
CA GLY A 136 13.00 1.16 -0.14
C GLY A 136 12.14 2.43 -0.07
N LEU A 137 10.87 2.30 -0.41
CA LEU A 137 9.92 3.42 -0.42
C LEU A 137 8.84 3.19 0.64
N TYR A 138 8.69 4.13 1.58
CA TYR A 138 7.51 4.20 2.46
C TYR A 138 6.65 5.37 2.01
N ILE A 139 5.43 5.09 1.60
CA ILE A 139 4.50 6.07 1.03
C ILE A 139 3.28 6.12 1.93
N VAL A 140 2.87 7.32 2.34
CA VAL A 140 1.63 7.54 3.10
C VAL A 140 0.71 8.38 2.23
N GLU A 141 -0.47 7.83 1.92
CA GLU A 141 -1.51 8.55 1.20
C GLU A 141 -2.34 9.42 2.16
N ASP A 142 -3.05 10.39 1.61
CA ASP A 142 -4.03 11.24 2.29
C ASP A 142 -3.51 11.96 3.56
N MET A 143 -2.25 12.38 3.55
CA MET A 143 -1.60 13.09 4.66
C MET A 143 -2.32 14.39 5.06
N GLN A 144 -3.19 14.96 4.20
CA GLN A 144 -4.04 16.11 4.53
C GLN A 144 -4.98 15.82 5.71
N THR A 145 -5.30 14.55 5.97
CA THR A 145 -6.10 14.11 7.13
C THR A 145 -5.43 14.44 8.46
N SER A 146 -4.09 14.56 8.48
CA SER A 146 -3.30 14.96 9.66
C SER A 146 -3.66 16.35 10.20
N TYR A 147 -4.30 17.20 9.39
CA TYR A 147 -4.80 18.52 9.78
C TYR A 147 -6.27 18.52 10.19
N ASN A 148 -6.93 17.34 10.19
CA ASN A 148 -8.35 17.22 10.46
C ASN A 148 -8.59 16.53 11.82
N HIS A 149 -9.36 17.18 12.70
CA HIS A 149 -9.70 16.65 14.03
C HIS A 149 -10.40 15.29 14.01
N PHE A 150 -11.20 14.99 12.99
CA PHE A 150 -11.87 13.69 12.86
C PHE A 150 -10.90 12.52 12.71
N PHE A 151 -9.70 12.79 12.19
CA PHE A 151 -8.63 11.81 12.04
C PHE A 151 -7.58 11.93 13.17
N GLY A 152 -7.89 12.67 14.24
CA GLY A 152 -6.97 12.89 15.35
C GLY A 152 -5.83 13.86 15.02
N GLY A 153 -5.97 14.61 13.93
CA GLY A 153 -5.04 15.66 13.53
C GLY A 153 -5.25 16.95 14.32
N ASN A 154 -4.22 17.77 14.39
CA ASN A 154 -4.30 19.09 14.98
C ASN A 154 -3.65 20.14 14.07
N PRO A 155 -4.44 21.00 13.41
CA PRO A 155 -3.92 22.00 12.48
C PRO A 155 -3.07 23.10 13.17
N PHE A 156 -3.10 23.15 14.50
CA PHE A 156 -2.38 24.14 15.31
C PHE A 156 -1.15 23.59 16.02
N ASP A 157 -0.91 22.29 15.94
CA ASP A 157 0.23 21.65 16.62
C ASP A 157 1.48 21.60 15.74
N LEU A 158 1.69 22.67 14.99
CA LEU A 158 2.94 22.93 14.26
C LEU A 158 4.00 23.41 15.25
N LYS A 159 4.37 22.57 16.21
CA LYS A 159 5.63 22.75 16.95
C LYS A 159 6.72 22.14 16.07
N TYR A 160 7.42 23.02 15.34
CA TYR A 160 8.70 22.73 14.74
C TYR A 160 9.76 22.52 15.80
#